data_d7a835f1aef81335c5b95ce5902c17f1
#
_entry.id   d7a835f1aef81335c5b95ce5902c17f1
#
_cell.length_a   1.000
_cell.length_b   1.000
_cell.length_c   1.000
_cell.angle_alpha   90.00
_cell.angle_beta   90.00
_cell.angle_gamma   90.00
#
_symmetry.space_group_name_H-M   'P 1'
#
loop_
_entity.id
_entity.type
_entity.pdbx_description
1 polymer ?
#
loop_
_entity_poly.entity_id
_entity_poly.type
_entity_poly.pdbx_seq_one_letter_code
_entity_poly.pdbx_strand_id
1 'polypeptide(L)'
;MDIKYKVIKLKNNNTEEIKDSVSIEEPLEMILKFKKSGNWQTENISITMRTPGNDEDLIAGFLYNEKIVDNIQQIKKIEKKGEIVGDYNLQNKIEATINDIKNIDIGKLKRNFLTNSSCGVCGKTSLDSLEIIKSNKLDLSFPKINKKVILNSPKLLINEQSEFSKTGGIHASALIDKTGKVIATREDVGRHNALDKLIGHVQKNKLIDNHSQFIACSGRLNFELIQKG
;
A
#
# COMPACT_ATOMS: atom_id res chain seq x y z
N MET A 1 -10.37 -6.58 -8.47
CA MET A 1 -10.33 -7.51 -9.63
C MET A 1 -10.42 -8.92 -9.10
N ASP A 2 -11.46 -9.68 -9.49
CA ASP A 2 -11.79 -11.00 -8.96
C ASP A 2 -12.00 -12.03 -10.07
N ILE A 3 -11.77 -13.30 -9.74
CA ILE A 3 -11.98 -14.43 -10.64
C ILE A 3 -13.02 -15.34 -10.02
N LYS A 4 -13.89 -15.92 -10.85
CA LYS A 4 -14.89 -16.89 -10.40
C LYS A 4 -14.40 -18.32 -10.59
N TYR A 5 -14.38 -19.06 -9.48
CA TYR A 5 -14.08 -20.49 -9.46
C TYR A 5 -15.30 -21.32 -9.04
N LYS A 6 -15.37 -22.54 -9.55
CA LYS A 6 -16.26 -23.55 -8.99
C LYS A 6 -15.62 -24.10 -7.73
N VAL A 7 -16.31 -24.04 -6.61
CA VAL A 7 -15.89 -24.55 -5.32
C VAL A 7 -16.95 -25.46 -4.72
N ILE A 8 -16.52 -26.43 -3.93
CA ILE A 8 -17.41 -27.30 -3.16
C ILE A 8 -17.54 -26.72 -1.76
N LYS A 9 -18.72 -26.26 -1.43
CA LYS A 9 -19.04 -25.75 -0.09
C LYS A 9 -19.60 -26.88 0.77
N LEU A 10 -18.97 -27.14 1.91
CA LEU A 10 -19.47 -28.08 2.91
C LEU A 10 -20.25 -27.32 4.00
N LYS A 11 -21.52 -27.66 4.19
CA LYS A 11 -22.35 -27.08 5.24
C LYS A 11 -23.25 -28.18 5.83
N ASN A 12 -23.16 -28.41 7.15
CA ASN A 12 -23.98 -29.42 7.87
C ASN A 12 -23.95 -30.80 7.21
N ASN A 13 -22.76 -31.30 6.84
CA ASN A 13 -22.53 -32.57 6.13
C ASN A 13 -23.10 -32.66 4.70
N ASN A 14 -23.68 -31.60 4.17
CA ASN A 14 -24.10 -31.50 2.79
C ASN A 14 -23.05 -30.75 1.96
N THR A 15 -22.81 -31.23 0.74
CA THR A 15 -21.93 -30.61 -0.24
C THR A 15 -22.74 -29.92 -1.30
N GLU A 16 -22.36 -28.69 -1.63
CA GLU A 16 -22.96 -27.88 -2.68
C GLU A 16 -21.86 -27.33 -3.59
N GLU A 17 -22.01 -27.51 -4.89
CA GLU A 17 -21.14 -26.85 -5.88
C GLU A 17 -21.62 -25.44 -6.13
N ILE A 18 -20.80 -24.44 -5.83
CA ILE A 18 -21.10 -23.03 -6.02
C ILE A 18 -20.00 -22.33 -6.84
N LYS A 19 -20.33 -21.19 -7.42
CA LYS A 19 -19.33 -20.28 -7.99
C LYS A 19 -18.96 -19.26 -6.91
N ASP A 20 -17.69 -19.20 -6.57
CA ASP A 20 -17.14 -18.23 -5.61
C ASP A 20 -16.16 -17.29 -6.28
N SER A 21 -15.97 -16.09 -5.73
CA SER A 21 -15.05 -15.08 -6.24
C SER A 21 -13.77 -15.06 -5.39
N VAL A 22 -12.63 -15.04 -6.06
CA VAL A 22 -11.30 -14.97 -5.43
C VAL A 22 -10.57 -13.74 -5.94
N SER A 23 -9.94 -12.99 -5.06
CA SER A 23 -9.10 -11.84 -5.44
C SER A 23 -7.86 -12.31 -6.20
N ILE A 24 -7.53 -11.59 -7.28
CA ILE A 24 -6.30 -11.83 -8.02
C ILE A 24 -5.11 -11.36 -7.17
N GLU A 25 -4.09 -12.20 -7.09
CA GLU A 25 -2.80 -11.89 -6.48
C GLU A 25 -1.69 -12.15 -7.49
N GLU A 26 -0.94 -11.10 -7.85
CA GLU A 26 0.11 -11.15 -8.85
C GLU A 26 1.34 -10.38 -8.38
N PRO A 27 2.57 -10.83 -8.74
CA PRO A 27 3.77 -10.09 -8.40
C PRO A 27 3.80 -8.74 -9.12
N LEU A 28 4.41 -7.74 -8.47
CA LEU A 28 4.74 -6.45 -9.07
C LEU A 28 6.19 -6.12 -8.77
N GLU A 29 7.01 -6.02 -9.81
CA GLU A 29 8.39 -5.54 -9.73
C GLU A 29 8.39 -4.00 -9.79
N MET A 30 8.91 -3.38 -8.73
CA MET A 30 9.03 -1.93 -8.63
C MET A 30 10.45 -1.50 -9.02
N ILE A 31 10.54 -0.58 -9.97
CA ILE A 31 11.77 -0.11 -10.58
C ILE A 31 11.90 1.40 -10.31
N LEU A 32 13.08 1.83 -9.89
CA LEU A 32 13.41 3.23 -9.70
C LEU A 32 14.43 3.66 -10.76
N LYS A 33 14.06 4.70 -11.53
CA LYS A 33 14.94 5.40 -12.46
C LYS A 33 15.32 6.77 -11.90
N PHE A 34 16.60 7.05 -11.79
CA PHE A 34 17.11 8.26 -11.14
C PHE A 34 18.42 8.73 -11.73
N LYS A 35 18.80 9.98 -11.47
CA LYS A 35 20.12 10.51 -11.83
C LYS A 35 21.08 10.37 -10.63
N LYS A 36 22.29 9.88 -10.92
CA LYS A 36 23.41 9.87 -9.99
C LYS A 36 24.65 10.40 -10.72
N SER A 37 25.24 11.46 -10.18
CA SER A 37 26.42 12.13 -10.82
C SER A 37 26.17 12.50 -12.30
N GLY A 38 24.96 12.98 -12.60
CA GLY A 38 24.57 13.39 -13.96
C GLY A 38 24.08 12.26 -14.88
N ASN A 39 24.31 11.02 -14.55
CA ASN A 39 23.95 9.85 -15.38
C ASN A 39 22.65 9.20 -14.89
N TRP A 40 21.80 8.76 -15.82
CA TRP A 40 20.62 7.97 -15.51
C TRP A 40 21.01 6.55 -15.08
N GLN A 41 20.44 6.12 -13.98
CA GLN A 41 20.54 4.75 -13.47
C GLN A 41 19.15 4.19 -13.26
N THR A 42 19.03 2.87 -13.34
CA THR A 42 17.78 2.14 -13.11
C THR A 42 18.07 0.98 -12.16
N GLU A 43 17.25 0.86 -11.11
CA GLU A 43 17.41 -0.15 -10.08
C GLU A 43 16.09 -0.80 -9.72
N ASN A 44 16.09 -2.12 -9.59
CA ASN A 44 14.97 -2.86 -9.01
C ASN A 44 15.01 -2.67 -7.49
N ILE A 45 13.94 -2.07 -6.93
CA ILE A 45 13.89 -1.70 -5.52
C ILE A 45 13.06 -2.68 -4.69
N SER A 46 12.03 -3.30 -5.26
CA SER A 46 11.18 -4.26 -4.54
C SER A 46 10.40 -5.16 -5.49
N ILE A 47 10.02 -6.34 -4.99
CA ILE A 47 8.97 -7.16 -5.59
C ILE A 47 7.94 -7.42 -4.50
N THR A 48 6.68 -7.18 -4.79
CA THR A 48 5.57 -7.42 -3.87
C THR A 48 4.44 -8.20 -4.54
N MET A 49 3.78 -9.07 -3.79
CA MET A 49 2.52 -9.67 -4.22
C MET A 49 1.41 -8.66 -3.96
N ARG A 50 0.61 -8.33 -4.99
CA ARG A 50 -0.44 -7.31 -4.88
C ARG A 50 -1.72 -7.75 -5.59
N THR A 51 -2.84 -7.18 -5.20
CA THR A 51 -4.04 -7.17 -6.04
C THR A 51 -3.85 -6.15 -7.16
N PRO A 52 -3.95 -6.54 -8.45
CA PRO A 52 -3.79 -5.63 -9.58
C PRO A 52 -4.74 -4.43 -9.51
N GLY A 53 -4.24 -3.29 -10.00
CA GLY A 53 -4.95 -2.02 -9.98
C GLY A 53 -4.36 -1.04 -8.95
N ASN A 54 -4.44 0.26 -9.29
CA ASN A 54 -3.83 1.34 -8.51
C ASN A 54 -2.32 1.14 -8.28
N ASP A 55 -1.61 0.49 -9.20
CA ASP A 55 -0.18 0.19 -9.10
C ASP A 55 0.66 1.48 -9.06
N GLU A 56 0.20 2.55 -9.72
CA GLU A 56 0.84 3.88 -9.66
C GLU A 56 0.74 4.49 -8.27
N ASP A 57 -0.40 4.33 -7.60
CA ASP A 57 -0.58 4.78 -6.22
C ASP A 57 0.30 3.93 -5.29
N LEU A 58 0.41 2.61 -5.55
CA LEU A 58 1.24 1.70 -4.77
C LEU A 58 2.72 2.11 -4.79
N ILE A 59 3.32 2.28 -5.97
CA ILE A 59 4.73 2.65 -6.06
C ILE A 59 4.98 4.06 -5.49
N ALA A 60 4.07 5.01 -5.72
CA ALA A 60 4.21 6.36 -5.19
C ALA A 60 4.18 6.39 -3.65
N GLY A 61 3.23 5.67 -3.05
CA GLY A 61 3.14 5.55 -1.60
C GLY A 61 4.31 4.78 -0.99
N PHE A 62 4.74 3.69 -1.65
CA PHE A 62 5.93 2.96 -1.24
C PHE A 62 7.17 3.86 -1.20
N LEU A 63 7.47 4.60 -2.27
CA LEU A 63 8.62 5.51 -2.33
C LEU A 63 8.57 6.58 -1.24
N TYR A 64 7.39 7.11 -0.94
CA TYR A 64 7.18 8.11 0.10
C TYR A 64 7.36 7.52 1.50
N ASN A 65 6.74 6.39 1.78
CA ASN A 65 6.75 5.75 3.10
C ASN A 65 8.13 5.18 3.46
N GLU A 66 8.88 4.68 2.47
CA GLU A 66 10.27 4.21 2.65
C GLU A 66 11.30 5.34 2.60
N LYS A 67 10.85 6.62 2.57
CA LYS A 67 11.70 7.82 2.55
C LYS A 67 12.68 7.87 1.39
N ILE A 68 12.32 7.25 0.27
CA ILE A 68 13.06 7.35 -0.99
C ILE A 68 12.80 8.71 -1.62
N VAL A 69 11.61 9.24 -1.41
CA VAL A 69 11.25 10.63 -1.72
C VAL A 69 10.68 11.29 -0.46
N ASP A 70 11.02 12.56 -0.23
CA ASP A 70 10.46 13.37 0.86
C ASP A 70 9.05 13.88 0.50
N ASN A 71 8.79 14.00 -0.79
CA ASN A 71 7.56 14.51 -1.34
C ASN A 71 7.24 13.79 -2.66
N ILE A 72 6.00 13.41 -2.85
CA ILE A 72 5.52 12.70 -4.06
C ILE A 72 5.73 13.49 -5.35
N GLN A 73 5.77 14.85 -5.28
CA GLN A 73 6.05 15.69 -6.43
C GLN A 73 7.49 15.54 -6.97
N GLN A 74 8.40 14.89 -6.24
CA GLN A 74 9.72 14.51 -6.74
C GLN A 74 9.65 13.39 -7.79
N ILE A 75 8.55 12.61 -7.81
CA ILE A 75 8.28 11.59 -8.82
C ILE A 75 7.82 12.29 -10.09
N LYS A 76 8.64 12.26 -11.13
CA LYS A 76 8.38 12.95 -12.40
C LYS A 76 7.46 12.16 -13.32
N LYS A 77 7.59 10.83 -13.27
CA LYS A 77 6.84 9.93 -14.14
C LYS A 77 6.70 8.57 -13.48
N ILE A 78 5.56 7.93 -13.68
CA ILE A 78 5.34 6.53 -13.35
C ILE A 78 4.82 5.84 -14.60
N GLU A 79 5.39 4.71 -14.97
CA GLU A 79 5.05 3.94 -16.16
C GLU A 79 5.00 2.45 -15.86
N LYS A 80 3.99 1.79 -16.38
CA LYS A 80 3.97 0.33 -16.45
C LYS A 80 5.00 -0.12 -17.48
N LYS A 81 5.70 -1.21 -17.19
CA LYS A 81 6.76 -1.80 -18.03
C LYS A 81 6.58 -3.30 -18.18
N GLY A 82 7.37 -3.87 -19.08
CA GLY A 82 7.36 -5.30 -19.37
C GLY A 82 6.25 -5.69 -20.34
N GLU A 83 6.26 -6.96 -20.68
CA GLU A 83 5.25 -7.57 -21.55
C GLU A 83 3.93 -7.71 -20.81
N ILE A 84 2.84 -7.70 -21.56
CA ILE A 84 1.52 -8.05 -21.05
C ILE A 84 1.48 -9.56 -20.87
N VAL A 85 1.25 -10.02 -19.64
CA VAL A 85 1.27 -11.45 -19.30
C VAL A 85 -0.07 -11.92 -18.77
N GLY A 86 -0.34 -13.20 -19.00
CA GLY A 86 -1.51 -13.90 -18.49
C GLY A 86 -2.84 -13.48 -19.11
N ASP A 87 -3.91 -14.11 -18.63
CA ASP A 87 -5.28 -13.95 -19.15
C ASP A 87 -5.91 -12.59 -18.80
N TYR A 88 -5.25 -11.81 -17.95
CA TYR A 88 -5.77 -10.54 -17.42
C TYR A 88 -5.12 -9.29 -18.04
N ASN A 89 -4.27 -9.46 -19.05
CA ASN A 89 -3.54 -8.37 -19.71
C ASN A 89 -2.76 -7.48 -18.71
N LEU A 90 -2.07 -8.11 -17.76
CA LEU A 90 -1.34 -7.42 -16.70
C LEU A 90 0.12 -7.17 -17.10
N GLN A 91 0.61 -5.99 -16.80
CA GLN A 91 2.05 -5.69 -16.77
C GLN A 91 2.52 -5.72 -15.32
N ASN A 92 3.43 -6.64 -15.02
CA ASN A 92 3.90 -6.90 -13.66
C ASN A 92 5.21 -6.16 -13.32
N LYS A 93 5.50 -5.08 -14.04
CA LYS A 93 6.61 -4.15 -13.76
C LYS A 93 6.10 -2.72 -13.77
N ILE A 94 6.60 -1.91 -12.84
CA ILE A 94 6.29 -0.48 -12.76
C ILE A 94 7.55 0.31 -12.46
N GLU A 95 7.80 1.38 -13.22
CA GLU A 95 8.96 2.24 -13.10
C GLU A 95 8.55 3.63 -12.64
N ALA A 96 9.16 4.13 -11.57
CA ALA A 96 9.07 5.51 -11.16
C ALA A 96 10.37 6.24 -11.51
N THR A 97 10.26 7.43 -12.12
CA THR A 97 11.41 8.29 -12.47
C THR A 97 11.48 9.48 -11.52
N ILE A 98 12.63 9.68 -10.89
CA ILE A 98 12.96 10.84 -10.05
C ILE A 98 14.24 11.53 -10.57
N ASN A 99 14.37 12.86 -10.38
CA ASN A 99 15.51 13.57 -10.95
C ASN A 99 16.80 13.37 -10.18
N ASP A 100 16.75 13.50 -8.86
CA ASP A 100 17.94 13.42 -8.01
C ASP A 100 17.64 12.63 -6.74
N ILE A 101 18.53 11.70 -6.42
CA ILE A 101 18.55 11.04 -5.12
C ILE A 101 19.61 11.73 -4.27
N LYS A 102 19.17 12.59 -3.35
CA LYS A 102 20.04 13.13 -2.32
C LYS A 102 20.23 12.08 -1.22
N ASN A 103 21.44 11.50 -1.15
CA ASN A 103 21.91 10.68 -0.02
C ASN A 103 21.14 9.37 0.30
N ILE A 104 20.46 8.76 -0.66
CA ILE A 104 19.82 7.47 -0.42
C ILE A 104 20.83 6.35 -0.72
N ASP A 105 21.09 5.53 0.27
CA ASP A 105 21.85 4.29 0.11
C ASP A 105 20.95 3.20 -0.50
N ILE A 106 20.94 3.15 -1.84
CA ILE A 106 20.17 2.14 -2.61
C ILE A 106 20.59 0.71 -2.24
N GLY A 107 21.84 0.51 -1.80
CA GLY A 107 22.32 -0.78 -1.33
C GLY A 107 21.62 -1.22 -0.04
N LYS A 108 21.25 -0.29 0.84
CA LYS A 108 20.40 -0.57 2.02
C LYS A 108 18.97 -0.90 1.62
N LEU A 109 18.40 -0.21 0.62
CA LEU A 109 17.06 -0.50 0.11
C LEU A 109 16.98 -1.93 -0.43
N LYS A 110 17.87 -2.33 -1.33
CA LYS A 110 17.89 -3.68 -1.90
C LYS A 110 17.92 -4.79 -0.85
N ARG A 111 18.69 -4.62 0.22
CA ARG A 111 18.82 -5.61 1.32
C ARG A 111 17.55 -5.72 2.15
N ASN A 112 16.82 -4.64 2.32
CA ASN A 112 15.63 -4.60 3.17
C ASN A 112 14.37 -5.19 2.50
N PHE A 113 14.33 -5.27 1.17
CA PHE A 113 13.10 -5.66 0.43
C PHE A 113 13.16 -7.05 -0.20
N LEU A 114 14.30 -7.74 -0.14
CA LEU A 114 14.43 -9.14 -0.63
C LEU A 114 13.75 -10.17 0.29
N THR A 115 13.29 -9.77 1.46
CA THR A 115 12.65 -10.66 2.43
C THR A 115 11.22 -10.21 2.68
N ASN A 116 10.28 -10.84 1.98
CA ASN A 116 8.85 -10.72 2.24
C ASN A 116 8.51 -11.35 3.59
N SER A 117 8.36 -10.52 4.62
CA SER A 117 7.79 -10.99 5.88
C SER A 117 6.57 -10.17 6.27
N SER A 118 5.56 -10.89 6.69
CA SER A 118 4.29 -10.33 7.16
C SER A 118 4.41 -9.39 8.36
N CYS A 119 5.60 -9.19 8.94
CA CYS A 119 5.79 -8.37 10.12
C CYS A 119 6.65 -7.11 9.90
N GLY A 120 7.25 -6.91 8.71
CA GLY A 120 8.05 -5.72 8.36
C GLY A 120 9.41 -5.62 9.06
N VAL A 121 9.74 -6.56 9.97
CA VAL A 121 11.01 -6.56 10.71
C VAL A 121 11.97 -7.61 10.19
N CYS A 122 11.48 -8.70 9.61
CA CYS A 122 12.32 -9.85 9.20
C CYS A 122 13.26 -9.57 8.01
N GLY A 123 13.16 -8.42 7.34
CA GLY A 123 14.11 -8.00 6.28
C GLY A 123 15.21 -7.08 6.77
N LYS A 124 15.11 -6.56 7.99
CA LYS A 124 16.10 -5.64 8.56
C LYS A 124 17.20 -6.41 9.25
N THR A 125 18.44 -6.22 8.80
CA THR A 125 19.60 -7.02 9.22
C THR A 125 20.21 -6.59 10.58
N SER A 126 19.73 -5.46 11.16
CA SER A 126 20.15 -5.01 12.49
C SER A 126 19.06 -4.15 13.15
N LEU A 127 19.09 -4.06 14.50
CA LEU A 127 18.22 -3.16 15.25
C LEU A 127 18.46 -1.68 14.87
N ASP A 128 19.67 -1.33 14.45
CA ASP A 128 20.02 0.02 14.00
C ASP A 128 19.32 0.40 12.68
N SER A 129 18.90 -0.61 11.90
CA SER A 129 18.11 -0.39 10.69
C SER A 129 16.61 -0.13 10.96
N LEU A 130 16.18 -0.29 12.22
CA LEU A 130 14.89 0.18 12.72
C LEU A 130 15.01 1.67 13.08
N GLU A 131 15.26 2.52 12.09
CA GLU A 131 15.16 3.95 12.31
C GLU A 131 13.72 4.27 12.74
N ILE A 132 13.56 4.56 14.04
CA ILE A 132 12.34 5.20 14.52
C ILE A 132 12.36 6.58 13.87
N ILE A 133 11.48 6.78 12.90
CA ILE A 133 11.26 8.11 12.36
C ILE A 133 10.79 8.95 13.55
N LYS A 134 11.71 9.74 14.12
CA LYS A 134 11.35 10.72 15.12
C LYS A 134 10.45 11.72 14.42
N SER A 135 9.15 11.49 14.48
CA SER A 135 8.20 12.52 14.11
C SER A 135 8.49 13.77 14.97
N ASN A 136 8.41 14.93 14.40
CA ASN A 136 8.23 16.16 15.16
C ASN A 136 7.20 15.88 16.26
N LYS A 137 7.41 16.44 17.47
CA LYS A 137 6.53 16.21 18.62
C LYS A 137 5.09 16.20 18.15
N LEU A 138 4.44 15.02 18.26
CA LEU A 138 3.03 14.90 17.92
C LEU A 138 2.29 15.93 18.75
N ASP A 139 1.58 16.82 18.10
CA ASP A 139 0.63 17.69 18.79
C ASP A 139 -0.54 16.84 19.24
N LEU A 140 -0.49 16.38 20.50
CA LEU A 140 -1.53 15.55 21.09
C LEU A 140 -2.90 16.25 21.20
N SER A 141 -2.97 17.54 20.87
CA SER A 141 -4.23 18.26 20.79
C SER A 141 -5.01 17.93 19.50
N PHE A 142 -4.38 17.31 18.50
CA PHE A 142 -4.99 16.97 17.21
C PHE A 142 -4.66 15.54 16.76
N PRO A 143 -5.52 14.93 15.89
CA PRO A 143 -6.85 15.42 15.52
C PRO A 143 -7.87 15.17 16.63
N LYS A 144 -8.80 16.11 16.84
CA LYS A 144 -9.94 15.91 17.75
C LYS A 144 -11.06 15.19 17.01
N ILE A 145 -11.03 13.87 17.05
CA ILE A 145 -12.05 13.01 16.43
C ILE A 145 -13.04 12.54 17.50
N ASN A 146 -14.32 12.66 17.20
CA ASN A 146 -15.37 12.16 18.10
C ASN A 146 -15.25 10.64 18.24
N LYS A 147 -15.28 10.14 19.50
CA LYS A 147 -15.20 8.71 19.79
C LYS A 147 -16.23 7.86 19.02
N LYS A 148 -17.44 8.39 18.78
CA LYS A 148 -18.47 7.69 17.99
C LYS A 148 -18.02 7.46 16.54
N VAL A 149 -17.31 8.40 15.94
CA VAL A 149 -16.77 8.27 14.57
C VAL A 149 -15.69 7.19 14.56
N ILE A 150 -14.77 7.21 15.53
CA ILE A 150 -13.71 6.18 15.65
C ILE A 150 -14.32 4.79 15.84
N LEU A 151 -15.28 4.63 16.74
CA LEU A 151 -15.95 3.34 17.00
C LEU A 151 -16.74 2.83 15.78
N ASN A 152 -17.23 3.73 14.94
CA ASN A 152 -17.97 3.37 13.72
C ASN A 152 -17.03 3.14 12.51
N SER A 153 -15.75 3.49 12.61
CA SER A 153 -14.82 3.42 11.47
C SER A 153 -14.68 2.03 10.82
N PRO A 154 -14.75 0.89 11.55
CA PRO A 154 -14.74 -0.42 10.91
C PRO A 154 -15.95 -0.62 9.97
N LYS A 155 -17.13 -0.16 10.37
CA LYS A 155 -18.34 -0.25 9.53
C LYS A 155 -18.26 0.68 8.33
N LEU A 156 -17.71 1.88 8.50
CA LEU A 156 -17.47 2.81 7.39
C LEU A 156 -16.49 2.19 6.38
N LEU A 157 -15.41 1.59 6.86
CA LEU A 157 -14.42 0.94 6.02
C LEU A 157 -15.03 -0.24 5.24
N ILE A 158 -15.77 -1.13 5.89
CA ILE A 158 -16.41 -2.29 5.24
C ILE A 158 -17.35 -1.86 4.12
N ASN A 159 -18.11 -0.78 4.29
CA ASN A 159 -19.02 -0.28 3.28
C ASN A 159 -18.32 0.18 2.00
N GLU A 160 -17.05 0.57 2.08
CA GLU A 160 -16.23 1.02 0.95
C GLU A 160 -15.40 -0.11 0.31
N GLN A 161 -15.40 -1.31 0.89
CA GLN A 161 -14.62 -2.45 0.43
C GLN A 161 -15.36 -3.27 -0.64
N SER A 162 -15.30 -2.82 -1.88
CA SER A 162 -16.01 -3.45 -3.00
C SER A 162 -15.44 -4.83 -3.37
N GLU A 163 -14.13 -5.03 -3.29
CA GLU A 163 -13.49 -6.32 -3.57
C GLU A 163 -13.66 -7.28 -2.39
N PHE A 164 -13.52 -6.79 -1.15
CA PHE A 164 -13.77 -7.61 0.04
C PHE A 164 -15.20 -8.14 0.08
N SER A 165 -16.18 -7.34 -0.29
CA SER A 165 -17.58 -7.77 -0.31
C SER A 165 -17.86 -8.93 -1.27
N LYS A 166 -17.02 -9.08 -2.31
CA LYS A 166 -17.12 -10.18 -3.29
C LYS A 166 -16.31 -11.40 -2.89
N THR A 167 -15.11 -11.19 -2.31
CA THR A 167 -14.10 -12.23 -2.17
C THR A 167 -13.80 -12.61 -0.72
N GLY A 168 -14.02 -11.70 0.23
CA GLY A 168 -13.69 -11.89 1.65
C GLY A 168 -12.20 -11.98 1.98
N GLY A 169 -11.31 -11.87 0.97
CA GLY A 169 -9.89 -12.21 1.09
C GLY A 169 -8.91 -11.04 0.91
N ILE A 170 -9.34 -9.80 1.12
CA ILE A 170 -8.53 -8.62 0.83
C ILE A 170 -8.55 -7.62 1.99
N HIS A 171 -7.46 -6.88 2.15
CA HIS A 171 -7.33 -5.80 3.14
C HIS A 171 -7.70 -4.45 2.53
N ALA A 172 -8.03 -3.49 3.42
CA ALA A 172 -8.24 -2.11 3.03
C ALA A 172 -7.63 -1.12 4.02
N SER A 173 -7.32 0.06 3.48
CA SER A 173 -7.00 1.26 4.25
C SER A 173 -7.83 2.42 3.71
N ALA A 174 -8.37 3.25 4.61
CA ALA A 174 -9.19 4.40 4.25
C ALA A 174 -8.77 5.66 5.01
N LEU A 175 -8.81 6.80 4.33
CA LEU A 175 -8.72 8.12 4.93
C LEU A 175 -10.15 8.60 5.26
N ILE A 176 -10.39 8.93 6.53
CA ILE A 176 -11.70 9.32 7.05
C ILE A 176 -11.57 10.68 7.75
N ASP A 177 -12.52 11.58 7.52
CA ASP A 177 -12.54 12.86 8.20
C ASP A 177 -13.22 12.80 9.59
N LYS A 178 -13.13 13.90 10.34
CA LYS A 178 -13.72 14.02 11.68
C LYS A 178 -15.25 13.86 11.75
N THR A 179 -15.95 13.95 10.61
CA THR A 179 -17.40 13.75 10.51
C THR A 179 -17.78 12.30 10.26
N GLY A 180 -16.80 11.45 9.87
CA GLY A 180 -16.99 10.08 9.46
C GLY A 180 -17.18 9.91 7.94
N LYS A 181 -16.95 10.94 7.15
CA LYS A 181 -16.94 10.84 5.70
C LYS A 181 -15.65 10.14 5.26
N VAL A 182 -15.78 9.07 4.48
CA VAL A 182 -14.66 8.42 3.83
C VAL A 182 -14.22 9.27 2.65
N ILE A 183 -12.96 9.71 2.66
CA ILE A 183 -12.36 10.55 1.63
C ILE A 183 -11.78 9.71 0.50
N ALA A 184 -11.08 8.63 0.86
CA ALA A 184 -10.50 7.69 -0.08
C ALA A 184 -10.34 6.32 0.57
N THR A 185 -10.45 5.26 -0.23
CA THR A 185 -10.20 3.86 0.18
C THR A 185 -9.34 3.16 -0.86
N ARG A 186 -8.44 2.29 -0.40
CA ARG A 186 -7.65 1.40 -1.25
C ARG A 186 -7.65 -0.01 -0.67
N GLU A 187 -7.82 -0.98 -1.56
CA GLU A 187 -7.84 -2.41 -1.24
C GLU A 187 -6.62 -3.10 -1.85
N ASP A 188 -6.09 -4.09 -1.13
CA ASP A 188 -5.02 -4.98 -1.59
C ASP A 188 -5.00 -6.26 -0.76
N VAL A 189 -4.56 -7.38 -1.33
CA VAL A 189 -4.32 -8.64 -0.59
C VAL A 189 -3.31 -8.43 0.53
N GLY A 190 -2.34 -7.55 0.33
CA GLY A 190 -1.34 -7.13 1.32
C GLY A 190 -1.77 -5.89 2.09
N ARG A 191 -1.91 -5.98 3.43
CA ARG A 191 -2.27 -4.80 4.25
C ARG A 191 -1.31 -3.61 4.12
N HIS A 192 0.00 -3.89 3.91
CA HIS A 192 1.00 -2.85 3.66
C HIS A 192 0.79 -2.17 2.32
N ASN A 193 0.51 -2.97 1.28
CA ASN A 193 0.19 -2.44 -0.04
C ASN A 193 -1.08 -1.60 -0.04
N ALA A 194 -2.13 -2.03 0.69
CA ALA A 194 -3.37 -1.27 0.83
C ALA A 194 -3.09 0.13 1.43
N LEU A 195 -2.22 0.21 2.45
CA LEU A 195 -1.81 1.49 3.03
C LEU A 195 -0.92 2.30 2.07
N ASP A 196 0.06 1.67 1.42
CA ASP A 196 0.91 2.37 0.44
C ASP A 196 0.08 2.91 -0.73
N LYS A 197 -0.88 2.13 -1.26
CA LYS A 197 -1.85 2.61 -2.27
C LYS A 197 -2.64 3.82 -1.77
N LEU A 198 -3.13 3.77 -0.53
CA LEU A 198 -3.87 4.90 0.06
C LEU A 198 -2.99 6.14 0.16
N ILE A 199 -1.81 6.04 0.76
CA ILE A 199 -0.88 7.17 0.96
C ILE A 199 -0.47 7.77 -0.39
N GLY A 200 -0.12 6.93 -1.38
CA GLY A 200 0.21 7.40 -2.73
C GLY A 200 -0.93 8.18 -3.36
N HIS A 201 -2.16 7.68 -3.22
CA HIS A 201 -3.35 8.35 -3.75
C HIS A 201 -3.60 9.70 -3.08
N VAL A 202 -3.64 9.72 -1.74
CA VAL A 202 -4.03 10.94 -1.01
C VAL A 202 -2.96 12.04 -1.11
N GLN A 203 -1.68 11.67 -1.15
CA GLN A 203 -0.58 12.61 -1.36
C GLN A 203 -0.58 13.18 -2.79
N LYS A 204 -0.77 12.32 -3.79
CA LYS A 204 -0.82 12.73 -5.20
C LYS A 204 -1.97 13.70 -5.48
N ASN A 205 -3.11 13.49 -4.85
CA ASN A 205 -4.30 14.30 -5.03
C ASN A 205 -4.46 15.42 -3.97
N LYS A 206 -3.47 15.58 -3.07
CA LYS A 206 -3.47 16.61 -2.00
C LYS A 206 -4.74 16.55 -1.13
N LEU A 207 -5.16 15.35 -0.75
CA LEU A 207 -6.38 15.12 0.04
C LEU A 207 -6.14 15.16 1.54
N ILE A 208 -4.89 15.29 1.99
CA ILE A 208 -4.53 15.27 3.41
C ILE A 208 -4.81 16.63 4.05
N ASP A 209 -5.58 16.60 5.14
CA ASP A 209 -5.73 17.65 6.13
C ASP A 209 -5.34 17.08 7.49
N ASN A 210 -4.15 17.43 7.97
CA ASN A 210 -3.56 16.87 9.19
C ASN A 210 -4.35 17.19 10.47
N HIS A 211 -5.35 18.06 10.42
CA HIS A 211 -6.09 18.52 11.61
C HIS A 211 -7.45 17.85 11.79
N SER A 212 -7.96 17.17 10.77
CA SER A 212 -9.35 16.70 10.80
C SER A 212 -9.59 15.33 10.20
N GLN A 213 -8.53 14.53 10.03
CA GLN A 213 -8.60 13.22 9.37
C GLN A 213 -7.85 12.15 10.16
N PHE A 214 -8.17 10.89 9.90
CA PHE A 214 -7.45 9.72 10.41
C PHE A 214 -7.49 8.58 9.40
N ILE A 215 -6.56 7.63 9.54
CA ILE A 215 -6.50 6.43 8.71
C ILE A 215 -7.12 5.26 9.48
N ALA A 216 -8.04 4.54 8.83
CA ALA A 216 -8.58 3.27 9.30
C ALA A 216 -8.03 2.13 8.44
N CYS A 217 -7.54 1.05 9.07
CA CYS A 217 -7.03 -0.14 8.40
C CYS A 217 -7.83 -1.37 8.84
N SER A 218 -8.14 -2.28 7.90
CA SER A 218 -8.86 -3.53 8.20
C SER A 218 -7.99 -4.59 8.86
N GLY A 219 -6.66 -4.48 8.72
CA GLY A 219 -5.67 -5.43 9.23
C GLY A 219 -5.05 -5.03 10.57
N ARG A 220 -4.22 -5.92 11.12
CA ARG A 220 -3.45 -5.62 12.32
C ARG A 220 -2.45 -4.49 12.06
N LEU A 221 -2.41 -3.51 12.95
CA LEU A 221 -1.39 -2.46 12.97
C LEU A 221 -0.12 -3.02 13.63
N ASN A 222 0.91 -3.21 12.83
CA ASN A 222 2.27 -3.50 13.31
C ASN A 222 3.11 -2.22 13.33
N PHE A 223 4.34 -2.32 13.81
CA PHE A 223 5.29 -1.21 13.87
C PHE A 223 5.42 -0.46 12.53
N GLU A 224 5.58 -1.21 11.44
CA GLU A 224 5.77 -0.66 10.10
C GLU A 224 4.53 0.13 9.61
N LEU A 225 3.32 -0.44 9.79
CA LEU A 225 2.09 0.26 9.40
C LEU A 225 1.88 1.55 10.19
N ILE A 226 2.25 1.58 11.49
CA ILE A 226 2.17 2.80 12.30
C ILE A 226 3.19 3.85 11.82
N GLN A 227 4.38 3.42 11.34
CA GLN A 227 5.35 4.35 10.78
C GLN A 227 4.97 4.93 9.43
N LYS A 228 4.17 4.18 8.64
CA LYS A 228 3.71 4.59 7.31
C LYS A 228 2.48 5.52 7.35
N GLY A 229 1.62 5.38 8.36
CA GLY A 229 0.39 6.16 8.55
C GLY A 229 0.60 7.32 9.50
#